data_807c76e0578e25cfa1be2ba5d5a77949
#
_entry.id   807c76e0578e25cfa1be2ba5d5a77949
#
_cell.length_a   1.000
_cell.length_b   1.000
_cell.length_c   1.000
_cell.angle_alpha   90.00
_cell.angle_beta   90.00
_cell.angle_gamma   90.00
#
_symmetry.space_group_name_H-M   'P 1'
#
loop_
_entity.id
_entity.type
_entity.pdbx_description
1 polymer ?
#
loop_
_entity_poly.entity_id
_entity_poly.type
_entity_poly.pdbx_seq_one_letter_code
_entity_poly.pdbx_strand_id
1 'polypeptide(L)'
;MKKLFAFLLTLAMVLSLAACGGKTDPPSDASGSAPAQGNSGGSDSAAPTKLTLILRAGTYADVIKECLPAFEAEHNVTCEVQELSESDLYSGIALDAINPAGTYDLCMVDGSWMAEFTASGVLANLTELGYELDSDIIPATTTICYVDGQLYLAPYYGNVTVLMFNKANVEAAGYSAGQIQSLDDLLAICESAQASGKKGFIYRGDNQNNLVVDFLPILLSFGGWVLDDANKPTVNTPEFKAAMEYYLKLIATGEAQVKDDLIASVDTGAGTMGIGWPGWYTPTADSTADYIALSGSASAGAQAYNSNVYGIWTIGVPNNSQNKELAAKLLAYLMDADVQKSTVPSGGVPCRYSSLQDGDVLASYPQYEVVCKALESGMYRPVISEWTQFYTTLGTEMDNIVNGVKTVDQGLADAQANLEQLMG
;
A
#
# COMPACT_ATOMS: atom_id res chain seq x y z
N MET A 1 43.46 -26.63 9.75
CA MET A 1 44.56 -26.18 8.86
C MET A 1 43.99 -24.99 8.07
N LYS A 2 44.32 -23.77 8.53
CA LYS A 2 45.10 -22.74 7.84
C LYS A 2 44.54 -22.41 6.42
N LYS A 3 44.07 -21.20 6.08
CA LYS A 3 44.71 -19.89 6.18
C LYS A 3 43.70 -18.74 6.05
N LEU A 4 43.90 -17.73 6.90
CA LEU A 4 43.58 -16.33 6.75
C LEU A 4 44.04 -15.77 5.40
N PHE A 5 43.23 -14.87 4.79
CA PHE A 5 43.76 -13.81 3.93
C PHE A 5 43.00 -12.51 4.26
N ALA A 6 43.73 -11.65 4.96
CA ALA A 6 43.42 -10.25 5.11
C ALA A 6 43.96 -9.51 3.89
N PHE A 7 43.20 -8.58 3.32
CA PHE A 7 43.70 -7.54 2.43
C PHE A 7 43.25 -6.17 2.92
N LEU A 8 44.23 -5.48 3.52
CA LEU A 8 44.26 -4.04 3.66
C LEU A 8 44.42 -3.42 2.28
N LEU A 9 43.64 -2.40 1.97
CA LEU A 9 43.99 -1.41 0.94
C LEU A 9 43.92 -0.01 1.54
N THR A 10 45.07 0.60 1.56
CA THR A 10 45.47 1.88 2.07
C THR A 10 44.97 3.03 1.22
N LEU A 11 44.52 4.04 1.94
CA LEU A 11 44.35 5.47 1.66
C LEU A 11 45.49 6.09 0.82
N ALA A 12 45.16 6.80 -0.25
CA ALA A 12 46.05 7.76 -0.88
C ALA A 12 45.29 9.08 -1.14
N MET A 13 45.49 10.05 -0.24
CA MET A 13 45.27 11.46 -0.50
C MET A 13 46.36 12.01 -1.42
N VAL A 14 45.96 12.74 -2.43
CA VAL A 14 46.89 13.69 -3.11
C VAL A 14 46.24 15.05 -3.09
N LEU A 15 46.82 15.93 -2.24
CA LEU A 15 46.68 17.38 -2.31
C LEU A 15 47.56 17.89 -3.47
N SER A 16 47.02 18.77 -4.30
CA SER A 16 47.83 19.68 -5.10
C SER A 16 47.33 21.10 -4.95
N LEU A 17 48.07 21.85 -4.13
CA LEU A 17 48.11 23.32 -4.16
C LEU A 17 49.03 23.79 -5.30
N ALA A 18 48.60 24.75 -6.07
CA ALA A 18 49.48 25.64 -6.77
C ALA A 18 48.92 27.06 -6.75
N ALA A 19 49.65 27.91 -6.04
CA ALA A 19 49.50 29.36 -6.00
C ALA A 19 50.42 30.01 -7.04
N CYS A 20 49.95 31.13 -7.64
CA CYS A 20 50.75 32.28 -8.15
C CYS A 20 49.73 33.38 -8.41
N GLY A 21 49.71 34.54 -7.82
CA GLY A 21 50.78 35.48 -7.44
C GLY A 21 50.92 36.54 -8.54
N GLY A 22 50.40 37.79 -8.29
CA GLY A 22 50.64 38.95 -9.19
C GLY A 22 49.87 40.17 -8.72
N LYS A 23 50.58 41.05 -8.01
CA LYS A 23 50.17 42.40 -7.58
C LYS A 23 50.17 43.36 -8.77
N THR A 24 49.35 44.43 -8.76
CA THR A 24 49.76 45.83 -8.68
C THR A 24 48.56 46.78 -8.63
N ASP A 25 48.76 47.85 -7.86
CA ASP A 25 47.83 48.89 -7.43
C ASP A 25 47.54 50.02 -8.42
N PRO A 26 46.71 51.00 -7.99
CA PRO A 26 45.88 51.93 -8.79
C PRO A 26 46.55 53.29 -9.06
N PRO A 27 45.96 54.43 -9.38
CA PRO A 27 44.58 54.94 -9.33
C PRO A 27 44.18 55.82 -10.53
N SER A 28 42.93 56.29 -10.58
CA SER A 28 42.60 57.73 -10.55
C SER A 28 41.17 58.03 -11.02
N ASP A 29 40.59 59.01 -10.32
CA ASP A 29 39.39 59.79 -10.48
C ASP A 29 38.91 60.12 -11.88
N ALA A 30 37.54 60.05 -12.05
CA ALA A 30 36.83 61.20 -12.61
C ALA A 30 35.30 61.03 -12.45
N SER A 31 34.74 62.06 -11.87
CA SER A 31 33.32 62.41 -11.73
C SER A 31 32.50 62.35 -13.00
N GLY A 32 31.21 62.03 -12.85
CA GLY A 32 30.24 62.37 -13.91
C GLY A 32 28.87 61.72 -13.75
N SER A 33 27.92 62.44 -13.16
CA SER A 33 26.49 62.53 -13.45
C SER A 33 25.61 61.26 -13.40
N ALA A 34 24.74 61.26 -12.44
CA ALA A 34 23.51 60.47 -12.44
C ALA A 34 22.58 60.83 -13.60
N PRO A 35 21.82 59.89 -14.12
CA PRO A 35 20.43 60.13 -14.39
C PRO A 35 19.49 59.06 -13.84
N ALA A 36 18.39 59.57 -13.26
CA ALA A 36 17.03 59.07 -13.25
C ALA A 36 16.78 57.59 -12.84
N GLN A 37 16.15 57.48 -11.70
CA GLN A 37 15.30 56.38 -11.28
C GLN A 37 14.36 55.89 -12.41
N GLY A 38 14.65 54.68 -12.90
CA GLY A 38 13.69 53.84 -13.54
C GLY A 38 13.18 52.85 -12.49
N ASN A 39 11.99 53.11 -11.98
CA ASN A 39 11.27 52.17 -11.09
C ASN A 39 10.79 50.99 -11.96
N SER A 40 11.65 50.02 -12.23
CA SER A 40 11.20 48.72 -12.70
C SER A 40 10.86 47.89 -11.49
N GLY A 41 9.58 47.86 -11.11
CA GLY A 41 9.02 46.89 -10.21
C GLY A 41 9.21 45.50 -10.83
N GLY A 42 10.36 44.90 -10.61
CA GLY A 42 10.56 43.48 -10.70
C GLY A 42 9.91 42.90 -9.48
N SER A 43 8.82 42.19 -9.64
CA SER A 43 8.38 41.26 -8.64
C SER A 43 9.49 40.21 -8.51
N ASP A 44 10.33 40.34 -7.49
CA ASP A 44 11.14 39.20 -7.02
C ASP A 44 10.16 38.09 -6.63
N SER A 45 9.82 37.23 -7.59
CA SER A 45 9.18 35.99 -7.24
C SER A 45 10.21 35.18 -6.43
N ALA A 46 9.94 35.01 -5.14
CA ALA A 46 10.78 34.16 -4.29
C ALA A 46 10.98 32.81 -4.97
N ALA A 47 12.18 32.25 -4.84
CA ALA A 47 12.42 30.89 -5.35
C ALA A 47 11.37 29.92 -4.79
N PRO A 48 10.89 28.96 -5.56
CA PRO A 48 9.88 28.02 -5.10
C PRO A 48 10.38 27.24 -3.88
N THR A 49 9.50 27.03 -2.91
CA THR A 49 9.79 26.15 -1.77
C THR A 49 9.81 24.72 -2.25
N LYS A 50 10.82 23.95 -1.86
CA LYS A 50 10.90 22.53 -2.18
C LYS A 50 10.16 21.70 -1.14
N LEU A 51 9.30 20.80 -1.60
CA LEU A 51 8.72 19.70 -0.82
C LEU A 51 9.28 18.37 -1.32
N THR A 52 9.61 17.49 -0.41
CA THR A 52 10.09 16.13 -0.74
C THR A 52 9.09 15.09 -0.24
N LEU A 53 8.60 14.27 -1.16
CA LEU A 53 7.63 13.22 -0.90
C LEU A 53 8.30 11.86 -0.95
N ILE A 54 7.98 10.98 -0.01
CA ILE A 54 8.41 9.58 -0.02
C ILE A 54 7.18 8.68 -0.18
N LEU A 55 7.09 7.98 -1.31
CA LEU A 55 5.87 7.30 -1.76
C LEU A 55 6.14 5.84 -2.12
N ARG A 56 5.10 5.02 -2.02
CA ARG A 56 5.10 3.65 -2.53
C ARG A 56 5.17 3.66 -4.07
N ALA A 57 6.16 3.00 -4.62
CA ALA A 57 6.38 2.93 -6.07
C ALA A 57 5.21 2.27 -6.83
N GLY A 58 5.05 2.66 -8.10
CA GLY A 58 4.00 2.20 -9.01
C GLY A 58 2.76 3.08 -8.97
N THR A 59 1.60 2.54 -9.33
CA THR A 59 0.34 3.29 -9.46
C THR A 59 0.05 4.21 -8.28
N TYR A 60 0.45 3.82 -7.07
CA TYR A 60 0.28 4.64 -5.84
C TYR A 60 0.98 6.00 -5.92
N ALA A 61 2.23 6.02 -6.40
CA ALA A 61 2.98 7.25 -6.60
C ALA A 61 2.56 7.96 -7.89
N ASP A 62 2.24 7.21 -8.96
CA ASP A 62 1.91 7.77 -10.28
C ASP A 62 0.70 8.69 -10.19
N VAL A 63 -0.36 8.28 -9.52
CA VAL A 63 -1.58 9.08 -9.34
C VAL A 63 -1.35 10.35 -8.52
N ILE A 64 -0.40 10.34 -7.58
CA ILE A 64 0.00 11.56 -6.86
C ILE A 64 0.78 12.49 -7.79
N LYS A 65 1.78 11.96 -8.51
CA LYS A 65 2.62 12.76 -9.43
C LYS A 65 1.80 13.48 -10.49
N GLU A 66 0.70 12.89 -10.97
CA GLU A 66 -0.20 13.52 -11.94
C GLU A 66 -0.90 14.77 -11.38
N CYS A 67 -1.14 14.82 -10.06
CA CYS A 67 -1.79 15.94 -9.39
C CYS A 67 -0.83 17.07 -9.00
N LEU A 68 0.48 16.80 -8.83
CA LEU A 68 1.45 17.77 -8.31
C LEU A 68 1.57 19.07 -9.12
N PRO A 69 1.60 19.06 -10.49
CA PRO A 69 1.83 20.27 -11.26
C PRO A 69 0.83 21.42 -10.98
N ALA A 70 -0.43 21.10 -10.69
CA ALA A 70 -1.43 22.11 -10.37
C ALA A 70 -1.17 22.75 -9.00
N PHE A 71 -0.84 21.94 -7.99
CA PHE A 71 -0.46 22.43 -6.67
C PHE A 71 0.84 23.27 -6.70
N GLU A 72 1.84 22.80 -7.43
CA GLU A 72 3.11 23.50 -7.59
C GLU A 72 2.92 24.90 -8.18
N ALA A 73 2.09 25.02 -9.22
CA ALA A 73 1.78 26.29 -9.87
C ALA A 73 1.02 27.26 -8.95
N GLU A 74 0.08 26.75 -8.15
CA GLU A 74 -0.74 27.56 -7.24
C GLU A 74 0.06 28.06 -6.03
N HIS A 75 0.95 27.23 -5.49
CA HIS A 75 1.63 27.52 -4.22
C HIS A 75 3.08 27.96 -4.35
N ASN A 76 3.61 28.12 -5.57
CA ASN A 76 5.04 28.42 -5.85
C ASN A 76 5.97 27.44 -5.12
N VAL A 77 5.73 26.16 -5.32
CA VAL A 77 6.52 25.03 -4.76
C VAL A 77 7.06 24.16 -5.86
N THR A 78 8.04 23.33 -5.53
CA THR A 78 8.52 22.22 -6.37
C THR A 78 8.48 20.95 -5.54
N CYS A 79 7.82 19.91 -6.03
CA CYS A 79 7.71 18.63 -5.38
C CYS A 79 8.72 17.63 -5.96
N GLU A 80 9.59 17.08 -5.13
CA GLU A 80 10.44 15.95 -5.50
C GLU A 80 9.86 14.66 -4.91
N VAL A 81 9.70 13.64 -5.74
CA VAL A 81 9.13 12.36 -5.33
C VAL A 81 10.20 11.29 -5.31
N GLN A 82 10.37 10.65 -4.17
CA GLN A 82 11.15 9.43 -4.00
C GLN A 82 10.21 8.23 -3.94
N GLU A 83 10.34 7.33 -4.92
CA GLU A 83 9.52 6.12 -5.02
C GLU A 83 10.30 4.92 -4.51
N LEU A 84 9.72 4.17 -3.59
CA LEU A 84 10.38 3.04 -2.95
C LEU A 84 9.49 1.78 -2.93
N SER A 85 10.13 0.62 -2.76
CA SER A 85 9.44 -0.63 -2.41
C SER A 85 8.76 -0.48 -1.04
N GLU A 86 7.87 -1.40 -0.67
CA GLU A 86 7.20 -1.36 0.64
C GLU A 86 8.21 -1.37 1.81
N SER A 87 9.17 -2.30 1.76
CA SER A 87 10.19 -2.45 2.82
C SER A 87 11.16 -1.28 2.90
N ASP A 88 11.54 -0.73 1.73
CA ASP A 88 12.45 0.43 1.68
C ASP A 88 11.74 1.71 2.11
N LEU A 89 10.44 1.84 1.80
CA LEU A 89 9.61 2.96 2.22
C LEU A 89 9.47 3.00 3.75
N TYR A 90 9.12 1.87 4.37
CA TYR A 90 9.08 1.76 5.83
C TYR A 90 10.42 2.16 6.45
N SER A 91 11.51 1.55 5.97
CA SER A 91 12.86 1.81 6.48
C SER A 91 13.29 3.26 6.26
N GLY A 92 12.96 3.85 5.10
CA GLY A 92 13.26 5.23 4.75
C GLY A 92 12.59 6.22 5.69
N ILE A 93 11.30 6.04 5.97
CA ILE A 93 10.53 6.89 6.90
C ILE A 93 11.07 6.73 8.33
N ALA A 94 11.27 5.50 8.80
CA ALA A 94 11.74 5.22 10.15
C ALA A 94 13.15 5.78 10.41
N LEU A 95 14.05 5.68 9.44
CA LEU A 95 15.41 6.23 9.52
C LEU A 95 15.43 7.76 9.46
N ASP A 96 14.57 8.36 8.64
CA ASP A 96 14.48 9.82 8.57
C ASP A 96 13.92 10.42 9.87
N ALA A 97 13.02 9.71 10.55
CA ALA A 97 12.38 10.19 11.79
C ALA A 97 13.37 10.51 12.91
N ILE A 98 14.56 9.89 12.92
CA ILE A 98 15.62 10.20 13.90
C ILE A 98 16.49 11.41 13.50
N ASN A 99 16.29 11.96 12.30
CA ASN A 99 16.96 13.15 11.82
C ASN A 99 16.15 14.39 12.24
N PRO A 100 16.68 15.28 13.14
CA PRO A 100 15.91 16.44 13.60
C PRO A 100 15.51 17.42 12.50
N ALA A 101 16.21 17.42 11.37
CA ALA A 101 15.95 18.34 10.27
C ALA A 101 14.99 17.77 9.23
N GLY A 102 14.63 16.49 9.31
CA GLY A 102 13.78 15.82 8.35
C GLY A 102 14.21 15.96 6.89
N THR A 103 14.00 14.94 6.09
CA THR A 103 14.22 15.00 4.64
C THR A 103 12.89 15.09 3.89
N TYR A 104 11.86 14.48 4.46
CA TYR A 104 10.56 14.33 3.82
C TYR A 104 9.51 15.26 4.43
N ASP A 105 8.60 15.73 3.59
CA ASP A 105 7.51 16.62 3.96
C ASP A 105 6.15 15.89 3.88
N LEU A 106 6.02 14.92 3.01
CA LEU A 106 4.86 14.04 2.92
C LEU A 106 5.31 12.59 2.78
N CYS A 107 4.70 11.69 3.51
CA CYS A 107 4.98 10.26 3.42
C CYS A 107 3.70 9.46 3.14
N MET A 108 3.84 8.40 2.34
CA MET A 108 2.81 7.38 2.19
C MET A 108 3.07 6.27 3.21
N VAL A 109 2.03 5.87 3.93
CA VAL A 109 2.12 4.93 5.06
C VAL A 109 1.14 3.78 4.84
N ASP A 110 1.61 2.54 4.94
CA ASP A 110 0.70 1.39 5.03
C ASP A 110 -0.06 1.45 6.37
N GLY A 111 -1.37 1.20 6.31
CA GLY A 111 -2.21 1.29 7.50
C GLY A 111 -1.74 0.43 8.67
N SER A 112 -1.04 -0.67 8.42
CA SER A 112 -0.51 -1.54 9.47
C SER A 112 0.67 -0.94 10.26
N TRP A 113 1.34 0.10 9.74
CA TRP A 113 2.47 0.76 10.44
C TRP A 113 2.02 1.88 11.40
N MET A 114 0.73 2.23 11.36
CA MET A 114 0.17 3.38 12.07
C MET A 114 0.47 3.37 13.57
N ALA A 115 0.25 2.23 14.24
CA ALA A 115 0.46 2.12 15.69
C ALA A 115 1.92 2.42 16.07
N GLU A 116 2.86 1.83 15.36
CA GLU A 116 4.29 2.02 15.59
C GLU A 116 4.73 3.46 15.30
N PHE A 117 4.34 4.00 14.14
CA PHE A 117 4.77 5.33 13.71
C PHE A 117 4.17 6.44 14.59
N THR A 118 2.96 6.26 15.09
CA THR A 118 2.37 7.22 16.04
C THR A 118 3.02 7.12 17.41
N ALA A 119 3.18 5.90 17.95
CA ALA A 119 3.81 5.69 19.25
C ALA A 119 5.27 6.20 19.28
N SER A 120 5.97 6.10 18.14
CA SER A 120 7.37 6.56 17.99
C SER A 120 7.47 8.06 17.63
N GLY A 121 6.35 8.78 17.49
CA GLY A 121 6.33 10.20 17.16
C GLY A 121 6.83 10.53 15.74
N VAL A 122 6.74 9.60 14.81
CA VAL A 122 7.14 9.76 13.41
C VAL A 122 6.21 10.70 12.66
N LEU A 123 4.91 10.68 12.98
CA LEU A 123 3.86 11.43 12.29
C LEU A 123 3.46 12.69 13.07
N ALA A 124 3.24 13.77 12.34
CA ALA A 124 2.66 14.99 12.87
C ALA A 124 1.15 14.83 13.10
N ASN A 125 0.62 15.51 14.11
CA ASN A 125 -0.80 15.61 14.36
C ASN A 125 -1.45 16.54 13.34
N LEU A 126 -2.24 15.96 12.42
CA LEU A 126 -2.92 16.71 11.34
C LEU A 126 -4.02 17.63 11.88
N THR A 127 -4.66 17.27 13.01
CA THR A 127 -5.65 18.14 13.67
C THR A 127 -4.99 19.43 14.14
N GLU A 128 -3.78 19.38 14.70
CA GLU A 128 -3.01 20.56 15.11
C GLU A 128 -2.55 21.41 13.91
N LEU A 129 -2.36 20.77 12.74
CA LEU A 129 -2.07 21.45 11.48
C LEU A 129 -3.32 22.00 10.78
N GLY A 130 -4.50 21.87 11.40
CA GLY A 130 -5.78 22.41 10.91
C GLY A 130 -6.43 21.58 9.81
N TYR A 131 -6.06 20.30 9.68
CA TYR A 131 -6.68 19.38 8.72
C TYR A 131 -7.66 18.42 9.42
N GLU A 132 -8.82 18.24 8.82
CA GLU A 132 -9.84 17.27 9.22
C GLU A 132 -10.31 16.47 8.00
N LEU A 133 -10.70 15.21 8.22
CA LEU A 133 -11.25 14.39 7.14
C LEU A 133 -12.65 14.84 6.73
N ASP A 134 -12.88 14.85 5.44
CA ASP A 134 -14.18 15.11 4.85
C ASP A 134 -15.18 13.98 5.21
N SER A 135 -16.42 14.34 5.47
CA SER A 135 -17.51 13.41 5.76
C SER A 135 -17.90 12.50 4.58
N ASP A 136 -17.46 12.81 3.37
CA ASP A 136 -17.60 12.00 2.16
C ASP A 136 -16.66 10.77 2.15
N ILE A 137 -15.62 10.77 2.97
CA ILE A 137 -14.70 9.63 3.11
C ILE A 137 -15.42 8.46 3.78
N ILE A 138 -15.26 7.26 3.23
CA ILE A 138 -15.90 6.03 3.74
C ILE A 138 -15.45 5.79 5.19
N PRO A 139 -16.36 5.84 6.19
CA PRO A 139 -15.99 5.84 7.60
C PRO A 139 -15.13 4.64 8.04
N ALA A 140 -15.39 3.45 7.48
CA ALA A 140 -14.62 2.25 7.81
C ALA A 140 -13.14 2.37 7.45
N THR A 141 -12.79 3.18 6.45
CA THR A 141 -11.39 3.40 6.02
C THR A 141 -10.64 4.35 6.94
N THR A 142 -11.32 5.07 7.83
CA THR A 142 -10.71 6.08 8.69
C THR A 142 -10.33 5.58 10.08
N THR A 143 -10.72 4.34 10.42
CA THR A 143 -10.60 3.82 11.79
C THR A 143 -9.18 3.81 12.34
N ILE A 144 -8.17 3.64 11.47
CA ILE A 144 -6.75 3.66 11.85
C ILE A 144 -6.12 5.06 11.77
N CYS A 145 -6.83 6.05 11.25
CA CYS A 145 -6.26 7.39 11.02
C CYS A 145 -6.17 8.21 12.31
N TYR A 146 -6.85 7.77 13.36
CA TYR A 146 -6.95 8.46 14.63
C TYR A 146 -6.28 7.68 15.78
N VAL A 147 -5.55 8.42 16.63
CA VAL A 147 -5.06 7.93 17.93
C VAL A 147 -5.49 8.95 18.98
N ASP A 148 -6.15 8.50 20.05
CA ASP A 148 -6.67 9.33 21.13
C ASP A 148 -7.54 10.52 20.63
N GLY A 149 -8.29 10.28 19.55
CA GLY A 149 -9.14 11.30 18.93
C GLY A 149 -8.42 12.35 18.10
N GLN A 150 -7.12 12.22 17.90
CA GLN A 150 -6.31 13.10 17.06
C GLN A 150 -6.02 12.43 15.72
N LEU A 151 -6.07 13.18 14.64
CA LEU A 151 -5.83 12.70 13.27
C LEU A 151 -4.34 12.74 12.93
N TYR A 152 -3.79 11.65 12.42
CA TYR A 152 -2.39 11.54 11.97
C TYR A 152 -2.23 11.18 10.50
N LEU A 153 -3.22 10.49 9.93
CA LEU A 153 -3.17 10.00 8.55
C LEU A 153 -4.48 10.31 7.81
N ALA A 154 -4.41 10.40 6.49
CA ALA A 154 -5.58 10.46 5.62
C ALA A 154 -5.61 9.24 4.69
N PRO A 155 -6.75 8.52 4.53
CA PRO A 155 -6.84 7.33 3.70
C PRO A 155 -6.88 7.74 2.22
N TYR A 156 -5.74 7.64 1.55
CA TYR A 156 -5.56 8.15 0.19
C TYR A 156 -5.93 7.13 -0.89
N TYR A 157 -5.42 5.88 -0.77
CA TYR A 157 -5.60 4.86 -1.78
C TYR A 157 -6.33 3.65 -1.21
N GLY A 158 -7.56 3.45 -1.65
CA GLY A 158 -8.53 2.49 -1.13
C GLY A 158 -8.26 1.05 -1.53
N ASN A 159 -7.09 0.54 -1.23
CA ASN A 159 -6.75 -0.84 -1.50
C ASN A 159 -7.52 -1.78 -0.56
N VAL A 160 -8.21 -2.73 -1.14
CA VAL A 160 -8.97 -3.77 -0.44
C VAL A 160 -8.86 -5.07 -1.23
N THR A 161 -8.83 -6.21 -0.57
CA THR A 161 -8.74 -7.50 -1.29
C THR A 161 -9.95 -7.70 -2.19
N VAL A 162 -9.69 -8.11 -3.43
CA VAL A 162 -10.67 -8.53 -4.42
C VAL A 162 -10.27 -9.87 -5.00
N LEU A 163 -11.24 -10.62 -5.50
CA LEU A 163 -10.98 -11.82 -6.28
C LEU A 163 -10.93 -11.43 -7.76
N MET A 164 -9.73 -11.44 -8.35
CA MET A 164 -9.56 -11.34 -9.80
C MET A 164 -9.95 -12.66 -10.44
N PHE A 165 -10.64 -12.61 -11.59
CA PHE A 165 -11.04 -13.81 -12.31
C PHE A 165 -11.01 -13.60 -13.83
N ASN A 166 -10.76 -14.67 -14.58
CA ASN A 166 -10.89 -14.68 -16.03
C ASN A 166 -12.34 -15.06 -16.42
N LYS A 167 -13.01 -14.16 -17.13
CA LYS A 167 -14.42 -14.31 -17.51
C LYS A 167 -14.69 -15.62 -18.26
N ALA A 168 -13.89 -15.92 -19.28
CA ALA A 168 -14.08 -17.11 -20.11
C ALA A 168 -13.86 -18.44 -19.34
N ASN A 169 -12.92 -18.45 -18.39
CA ASN A 169 -12.68 -19.65 -17.58
C ASN A 169 -13.83 -19.90 -16.59
N VAL A 170 -14.38 -18.84 -16.00
CA VAL A 170 -15.56 -18.92 -15.13
C VAL A 170 -16.79 -19.40 -15.90
N GLU A 171 -17.03 -18.86 -17.07
CA GLU A 171 -18.13 -19.32 -17.96
C GLU A 171 -17.96 -20.77 -18.39
N ALA A 172 -16.74 -21.19 -18.73
CA ALA A 172 -16.43 -22.57 -19.08
C ALA A 172 -16.67 -23.56 -17.93
N ALA A 173 -16.57 -23.11 -16.67
CA ALA A 173 -16.93 -23.89 -15.49
C ALA A 173 -18.46 -23.90 -15.23
N GLY A 174 -19.25 -23.18 -16.03
CA GLY A 174 -20.71 -23.10 -15.87
C GLY A 174 -21.20 -22.01 -14.91
N TYR A 175 -20.36 -21.06 -14.57
CA TYR A 175 -20.69 -19.96 -13.65
C TYR A 175 -20.69 -18.61 -14.37
N SER A 176 -21.36 -17.64 -13.78
CA SER A 176 -21.16 -16.22 -14.03
C SER A 176 -20.61 -15.56 -12.76
N ALA A 177 -20.07 -14.34 -12.88
CA ALA A 177 -19.52 -13.60 -11.73
C ALA A 177 -20.49 -13.50 -10.55
N GLY A 178 -21.77 -13.20 -10.82
CA GLY A 178 -22.81 -13.09 -9.79
C GLY A 178 -23.23 -14.41 -9.13
N GLN A 179 -22.77 -15.55 -9.64
CA GLN A 179 -23.01 -16.87 -9.05
C GLN A 179 -21.87 -17.35 -8.16
N ILE A 180 -20.76 -16.62 -8.10
CA ILE A 180 -19.65 -16.90 -7.17
C ILE A 180 -20.02 -16.29 -5.82
N GLN A 181 -20.64 -17.08 -4.95
CA GLN A 181 -21.21 -16.60 -3.67
C GLN A 181 -20.54 -17.23 -2.45
N SER A 182 -19.62 -18.17 -2.64
CA SER A 182 -18.91 -18.84 -1.57
C SER A 182 -17.52 -19.28 -1.98
N LEU A 183 -16.70 -19.64 -1.01
CA LEU A 183 -15.40 -20.28 -1.27
C LEU A 183 -15.58 -21.68 -1.89
N ASP A 184 -16.70 -22.36 -1.66
CA ASP A 184 -17.02 -23.63 -2.33
C ASP A 184 -17.20 -23.42 -3.84
N ASP A 185 -17.88 -22.33 -4.26
CA ASP A 185 -18.01 -21.98 -5.69
C ASP A 185 -16.64 -21.66 -6.30
N LEU A 186 -15.80 -20.90 -5.58
CA LEU A 186 -14.45 -20.55 -5.98
C LEU A 186 -13.61 -21.82 -6.21
N LEU A 187 -13.62 -22.75 -5.26
CA LEU A 187 -12.88 -24.02 -5.39
C LEU A 187 -13.40 -24.85 -6.56
N ALA A 188 -14.72 -25.00 -6.71
CA ALA A 188 -15.32 -25.76 -7.81
C ALA A 188 -14.93 -25.22 -9.19
N ILE A 189 -14.90 -23.89 -9.36
CA ILE A 189 -14.45 -23.25 -10.60
C ILE A 189 -12.97 -23.54 -10.85
N CYS A 190 -12.13 -23.42 -9.83
CA CYS A 190 -10.69 -23.67 -9.95
C CYS A 190 -10.39 -25.14 -10.27
N GLU A 191 -11.11 -26.09 -9.67
CA GLU A 191 -11.02 -27.53 -9.98
C GLU A 191 -11.46 -27.84 -11.41
N SER A 192 -12.55 -27.20 -11.88
CA SER A 192 -13.02 -27.32 -13.27
C SER A 192 -11.98 -26.81 -14.27
N ALA A 193 -11.36 -25.69 -13.98
CA ALA A 193 -10.29 -25.14 -14.81
C ALA A 193 -9.08 -26.08 -14.86
N GLN A 194 -8.66 -26.62 -13.71
CA GLN A 194 -7.56 -27.58 -13.63
C GLN A 194 -7.88 -28.86 -14.44
N ALA A 195 -9.09 -29.39 -14.34
CA ALA A 195 -9.52 -30.54 -15.11
C ALA A 195 -9.49 -30.27 -16.63
N SER A 196 -9.63 -29.01 -17.04
CA SER A 196 -9.54 -28.56 -18.43
C SER A 196 -8.10 -28.23 -18.87
N GLY A 197 -7.11 -28.50 -18.05
CA GLY A 197 -5.69 -28.27 -18.36
C GLY A 197 -5.21 -26.82 -18.14
N LYS A 198 -6.02 -25.98 -17.48
CA LYS A 198 -5.66 -24.63 -17.07
C LYS A 198 -5.23 -24.59 -15.60
N LYS A 199 -4.65 -23.48 -15.16
CA LYS A 199 -4.41 -23.25 -13.73
C LYS A 199 -5.69 -22.74 -13.09
N GLY A 200 -6.09 -23.32 -11.96
CA GLY A 200 -7.23 -22.85 -11.19
C GLY A 200 -6.90 -21.57 -10.44
N PHE A 201 -6.33 -21.71 -9.27
CA PHE A 201 -5.99 -20.58 -8.41
C PHE A 201 -4.51 -20.20 -8.51
N ILE A 202 -4.25 -18.94 -8.81
CA ILE A 202 -2.90 -18.38 -8.79
C ILE A 202 -2.72 -17.61 -7.48
N TYR A 203 -1.65 -17.90 -6.75
CA TYR A 203 -1.39 -17.28 -5.46
C TYR A 203 0.04 -16.73 -5.38
N ARG A 204 0.27 -15.76 -4.49
CA ARG A 204 1.59 -15.22 -4.25
C ARG A 204 2.31 -16.06 -3.20
N GLY A 205 3.26 -16.86 -3.65
CA GLY A 205 4.12 -17.66 -2.78
C GLY A 205 5.58 -17.20 -2.79
N ASP A 206 5.82 -15.95 -3.19
CA ASP A 206 7.16 -15.39 -3.36
C ASP A 206 7.81 -14.97 -2.03
N ASN A 207 7.01 -14.68 -1.01
CA ASN A 207 7.48 -14.39 0.34
C ASN A 207 6.38 -14.64 1.40
N GLN A 208 6.80 -14.72 2.66
CA GLN A 208 5.93 -15.01 3.81
C GLN A 208 4.84 -13.95 4.02
N ASN A 209 5.15 -12.66 3.79
CA ASN A 209 4.18 -11.59 3.95
C ASN A 209 3.02 -11.73 2.96
N ASN A 210 3.34 -11.93 1.67
CA ASN A 210 2.34 -12.10 0.63
C ASN A 210 1.46 -13.33 0.89
N LEU A 211 2.04 -14.42 1.36
CA LEU A 211 1.31 -15.65 1.70
C LEU A 211 0.28 -15.41 2.81
N VAL A 212 0.66 -14.71 3.89
CA VAL A 212 -0.26 -14.35 4.98
C VAL A 212 -1.36 -13.44 4.47
N VAL A 213 -1.00 -12.36 3.78
CA VAL A 213 -1.96 -11.34 3.33
C VAL A 213 -3.02 -11.92 2.39
N ASP A 214 -2.65 -12.81 1.46
CA ASP A 214 -3.59 -13.46 0.56
C ASP A 214 -4.46 -14.52 1.27
N PHE A 215 -4.00 -15.07 2.39
CA PHE A 215 -4.76 -16.01 3.20
C PHE A 215 -5.80 -15.33 4.10
N LEU A 216 -5.54 -14.11 4.60
CA LEU A 216 -6.45 -13.44 5.56
C LEU A 216 -7.91 -13.34 5.10
N PRO A 217 -8.24 -13.02 3.84
CA PRO A 217 -9.62 -13.00 3.38
C PRO A 217 -10.30 -14.40 3.44
N ILE A 218 -9.53 -15.44 3.20
CA ILE A 218 -10.03 -16.82 3.32
C ILE A 218 -10.29 -17.15 4.79
N LEU A 219 -9.35 -16.79 5.66
CA LEU A 219 -9.51 -17.00 7.11
C LEU A 219 -10.78 -16.31 7.64
N LEU A 220 -11.02 -15.06 7.23
CA LEU A 220 -12.23 -14.32 7.59
C LEU A 220 -13.51 -15.02 7.11
N SER A 221 -13.49 -15.62 5.92
CA SER A 221 -14.62 -16.38 5.38
C SER A 221 -14.96 -17.62 6.22
N PHE A 222 -14.02 -18.12 7.01
CA PHE A 222 -14.22 -19.19 8.00
C PHE A 222 -14.59 -18.67 9.39
N GLY A 223 -14.67 -17.35 9.58
CA GLY A 223 -14.95 -16.72 10.87
C GLY A 223 -13.74 -16.68 11.82
N GLY A 224 -12.53 -16.94 11.29
CA GLY A 224 -11.29 -16.87 12.05
C GLY A 224 -10.59 -15.50 11.90
N TRP A 225 -9.70 -15.20 12.84
CA TRP A 225 -8.78 -14.09 12.76
C TRP A 225 -7.45 -14.43 13.43
N VAL A 226 -6.45 -13.57 13.27
CA VAL A 226 -5.10 -13.82 13.79
C VAL A 226 -4.90 -13.37 15.24
N LEU A 227 -5.74 -12.45 15.74
CA LEU A 227 -5.75 -11.94 17.11
C LEU A 227 -7.17 -11.90 17.68
N ASP A 228 -7.31 -12.07 18.99
CA ASP A 228 -8.55 -11.77 19.70
C ASP A 228 -8.65 -10.27 20.08
N ASP A 229 -9.77 -9.90 20.72
CA ASP A 229 -10.03 -8.51 21.19
C ASP A 229 -9.02 -8.05 22.27
N ALA A 230 -8.25 -8.94 22.86
CA ALA A 230 -7.19 -8.64 23.81
C ALA A 230 -5.80 -8.65 23.17
N ASN A 231 -5.73 -8.63 21.82
CA ASN A 231 -4.51 -8.74 21.02
C ASN A 231 -3.70 -10.02 21.30
N LYS A 232 -4.34 -11.11 21.67
CA LYS A 232 -3.67 -12.40 21.83
C LYS A 232 -3.74 -13.20 20.54
N PRO A 233 -2.67 -13.90 20.13
CA PRO A 233 -2.66 -14.77 18.96
C PRO A 233 -3.75 -15.84 19.00
N THR A 234 -4.45 -16.02 17.87
CA THR A 234 -5.53 -17.00 17.69
C THR A 234 -5.32 -17.85 16.43
N VAL A 235 -4.07 -18.19 16.15
CA VAL A 235 -3.69 -18.89 14.90
C VAL A 235 -3.78 -20.40 14.98
N ASN A 236 -4.07 -20.97 16.17
CA ASN A 236 -4.28 -22.41 16.35
C ASN A 236 -5.72 -22.71 16.82
N THR A 237 -6.70 -22.16 16.07
CA THR A 237 -8.14 -22.40 16.32
C THR A 237 -8.73 -23.34 15.28
N PRO A 238 -9.91 -23.96 15.54
CA PRO A 238 -10.61 -24.77 14.56
C PRO A 238 -10.88 -24.04 13.24
N GLU A 239 -11.24 -22.74 13.31
CA GLU A 239 -11.53 -21.88 12.15
C GLU A 239 -10.27 -21.66 11.32
N PHE A 240 -9.13 -21.37 11.97
CA PHE A 240 -7.85 -21.19 11.29
C PHE A 240 -7.40 -22.49 10.62
N LYS A 241 -7.52 -23.61 11.31
CA LYS A 241 -7.21 -24.93 10.75
C LYS A 241 -8.08 -25.24 9.52
N ALA A 242 -9.39 -25.04 9.61
CA ALA A 242 -10.31 -25.27 8.50
C ALA A 242 -9.99 -24.38 7.29
N ALA A 243 -9.69 -23.11 7.55
CA ALA A 243 -9.26 -22.17 6.51
C ALA A 243 -7.94 -22.61 5.85
N MET A 244 -6.96 -23.07 6.62
CA MET A 244 -5.68 -23.54 6.10
C MET A 244 -5.82 -24.82 5.28
N GLU A 245 -6.64 -25.77 5.74
CA GLU A 245 -6.95 -26.99 5.00
C GLU A 245 -7.69 -26.70 3.68
N TYR A 246 -8.60 -25.71 3.67
CA TYR A 246 -9.24 -25.21 2.47
C TYR A 246 -8.23 -24.57 1.52
N TYR A 247 -7.37 -23.68 2.06
CA TYR A 247 -6.36 -22.97 1.28
C TYR A 247 -5.40 -23.93 0.56
N LEU A 248 -4.98 -25.01 1.23
CA LEU A 248 -4.16 -26.05 0.62
C LEU A 248 -4.85 -26.74 -0.57
N LYS A 249 -6.17 -26.99 -0.48
CA LYS A 249 -6.95 -27.53 -1.61
C LYS A 249 -7.01 -26.53 -2.75
N LEU A 250 -7.24 -25.27 -2.45
CA LEU A 250 -7.36 -24.21 -3.44
C LEU A 250 -6.05 -24.01 -4.21
N ILE A 251 -4.92 -23.83 -3.53
CA ILE A 251 -3.61 -23.63 -4.17
C ILE A 251 -3.14 -24.86 -4.96
N ALA A 252 -3.58 -26.07 -4.58
CA ALA A 252 -3.30 -27.30 -5.33
C ALA A 252 -3.94 -27.33 -6.72
N THR A 253 -4.91 -26.48 -7.02
CA THR A 253 -5.53 -26.33 -8.34
C THR A 253 -4.69 -25.50 -9.32
N GLY A 254 -3.71 -24.76 -8.81
CA GLY A 254 -2.92 -23.81 -9.60
C GLY A 254 -1.45 -23.80 -9.26
N GLU A 255 -0.88 -22.62 -9.15
CA GLU A 255 0.56 -22.47 -8.87
C GLU A 255 0.88 -21.12 -8.20
N ALA A 256 2.06 -21.07 -7.57
CA ALA A 256 2.63 -19.82 -7.03
C ALA A 256 3.21 -18.96 -8.15
N GLN A 257 2.90 -17.66 -8.13
CA GLN A 257 3.48 -16.68 -9.05
C GLN A 257 3.75 -15.37 -8.31
N VAL A 258 4.66 -14.54 -8.85
CA VAL A 258 4.81 -13.15 -8.43
C VAL A 258 3.64 -12.30 -8.96
N LYS A 259 3.44 -11.14 -8.37
CA LYS A 259 2.30 -10.24 -8.67
C LYS A 259 2.03 -10.06 -10.17
N ASP A 260 3.04 -9.69 -10.96
CA ASP A 260 2.84 -9.33 -12.36
C ASP A 260 2.52 -10.56 -13.23
N ASP A 261 3.09 -11.71 -12.91
CA ASP A 261 2.78 -12.98 -13.57
C ASP A 261 1.37 -13.47 -13.20
N LEU A 262 0.93 -13.26 -11.94
CA LEU A 262 -0.45 -13.54 -11.51
C LEU A 262 -1.45 -12.74 -12.34
N ILE A 263 -1.24 -11.42 -12.42
CA ILE A 263 -2.10 -10.54 -13.22
C ILE A 263 -2.17 -11.02 -14.68
N ALA A 264 -1.01 -11.24 -15.29
CA ALA A 264 -0.91 -11.70 -16.67
C ALA A 264 -1.55 -13.08 -16.89
N SER A 265 -1.39 -14.01 -15.93
CA SER A 265 -2.01 -15.34 -16.00
C SER A 265 -3.52 -15.27 -15.97
N VAL A 266 -4.11 -14.47 -15.08
CA VAL A 266 -5.56 -14.31 -14.99
C VAL A 266 -6.08 -13.56 -16.22
N ASP A 267 -5.42 -12.49 -16.65
CA ASP A 267 -5.85 -11.71 -17.81
C ASP A 267 -5.83 -12.53 -19.10
N THR A 268 -4.78 -13.33 -19.34
CA THR A 268 -4.70 -14.19 -20.55
C THR A 268 -5.53 -15.46 -20.47
N GLY A 269 -6.07 -15.81 -19.30
CA GLY A 269 -6.83 -17.06 -19.07
C GLY A 269 -5.95 -18.30 -18.96
N ALA A 270 -4.64 -18.15 -18.77
CA ALA A 270 -3.75 -19.24 -18.37
C ALA A 270 -4.04 -19.66 -16.93
N GLY A 271 -4.29 -18.67 -16.05
CA GLY A 271 -4.85 -18.81 -14.70
C GLY A 271 -6.34 -18.44 -14.68
N THR A 272 -7.06 -18.90 -13.68
CA THR A 272 -8.51 -18.67 -13.60
C THR A 272 -8.88 -17.62 -12.58
N MET A 273 -8.34 -17.71 -11.36
CA MET A 273 -8.63 -16.79 -10.27
C MET A 273 -7.38 -16.53 -9.43
N GLY A 274 -7.38 -15.40 -8.73
CA GLY A 274 -6.37 -15.07 -7.73
C GLY A 274 -6.82 -13.92 -6.85
N ILE A 275 -6.36 -13.87 -5.61
CA ILE A 275 -6.59 -12.71 -4.74
C ILE A 275 -5.66 -11.59 -5.19
N GLY A 276 -6.21 -10.40 -5.33
CA GLY A 276 -5.51 -9.21 -5.78
C GLY A 276 -6.05 -7.94 -5.15
N TRP A 277 -5.67 -6.83 -5.76
CA TRP A 277 -5.99 -5.49 -5.29
C TRP A 277 -6.48 -4.63 -6.45
N PRO A 278 -7.45 -3.73 -6.27
CA PRO A 278 -7.99 -2.90 -7.37
C PRO A 278 -6.93 -2.11 -8.14
N GLY A 279 -5.88 -1.65 -7.45
CA GLY A 279 -4.78 -0.90 -8.08
C GLY A 279 -3.82 -1.73 -8.93
N TRP A 280 -4.01 -3.04 -9.03
CA TRP A 280 -3.14 -3.89 -9.87
C TRP A 280 -3.61 -3.98 -11.32
N TYR A 281 -4.90 -3.85 -11.54
CA TYR A 281 -5.52 -4.03 -12.83
C TYR A 281 -6.78 -3.18 -12.90
N THR A 282 -6.97 -2.44 -13.97
CA THR A 282 -8.15 -1.61 -14.18
C THR A 282 -8.96 -2.20 -15.34
N PRO A 283 -9.96 -3.07 -15.04
CA PRO A 283 -10.78 -3.68 -16.08
C PRO A 283 -11.61 -2.64 -16.83
N THR A 284 -11.76 -2.86 -18.13
CA THR A 284 -12.67 -2.16 -19.02
C THR A 284 -13.76 -3.13 -19.52
N ALA A 285 -14.74 -2.64 -20.25
CA ALA A 285 -15.78 -3.48 -20.82
C ALA A 285 -15.24 -4.64 -21.68
N ASP A 286 -14.12 -4.40 -22.39
CA ASP A 286 -13.47 -5.36 -23.28
C ASP A 286 -12.43 -6.24 -22.58
N SER A 287 -12.18 -6.05 -21.30
CA SER A 287 -11.19 -6.82 -20.54
C SER A 287 -11.61 -8.27 -20.38
N THR A 288 -10.64 -9.18 -20.49
CA THR A 288 -10.81 -10.64 -20.30
C THR A 288 -10.90 -11.02 -18.83
N ALA A 289 -10.30 -10.24 -17.95
CA ALA A 289 -10.39 -10.37 -16.50
C ALA A 289 -11.30 -9.30 -15.89
N ASP A 290 -11.77 -9.56 -14.68
CA ASP A 290 -12.60 -8.66 -13.88
C ASP A 290 -12.42 -8.95 -12.38
N TYR A 291 -13.13 -8.20 -11.51
CA TYR A 291 -13.14 -8.39 -10.07
C TYR A 291 -14.50 -8.74 -9.52
N ILE A 292 -14.51 -9.50 -8.43
CA ILE A 292 -15.62 -9.56 -7.48
C ILE A 292 -15.07 -9.37 -6.05
N ALA A 293 -15.94 -8.93 -5.14
CA ALA A 293 -15.64 -9.02 -3.72
C ALA A 293 -15.58 -10.50 -3.33
N LEU A 294 -14.69 -10.86 -2.39
CA LEU A 294 -14.74 -12.18 -1.78
C LEU A 294 -16.08 -12.37 -1.08
N SER A 295 -16.66 -13.54 -1.23
CA SER A 295 -17.98 -13.82 -0.70
C SER A 295 -17.90 -13.90 0.79
N GLY A 296 -17.90 -13.47 1.71
CA GLY A 296 -17.82 -13.66 3.15
C GLY A 296 -18.48 -14.93 3.71
N SER A 297 -18.49 -16.00 2.90
CA SER A 297 -19.04 -17.31 3.28
C SER A 297 -18.12 -18.43 2.84
N ALA A 298 -17.80 -19.35 3.75
CA ALA A 298 -17.02 -20.53 3.39
C ALA A 298 -17.82 -21.50 2.51
N SER A 299 -19.12 -21.65 2.76
CA SER A 299 -20.02 -22.55 2.03
C SER A 299 -21.29 -21.84 1.58
N ALA A 300 -21.84 -22.24 0.42
CA ALA A 300 -23.09 -21.70 -0.07
C ALA A 300 -24.23 -21.93 0.94
N GLY A 301 -24.97 -20.86 1.28
CA GLY A 301 -26.03 -20.89 2.27
C GLY A 301 -25.58 -20.84 3.74
N ALA A 302 -24.27 -20.81 4.01
CA ALA A 302 -23.74 -20.56 5.34
C ALA A 302 -23.87 -19.07 5.73
N GLN A 303 -23.64 -18.78 7.02
CA GLN A 303 -23.57 -17.41 7.49
C GLN A 303 -22.41 -16.69 6.80
N ALA A 304 -22.69 -15.51 6.25
CA ALA A 304 -21.64 -14.68 5.68
C ALA A 304 -20.83 -13.99 6.79
N TYR A 305 -19.50 -13.97 6.60
CA TYR A 305 -18.57 -13.19 7.40
C TYR A 305 -18.01 -12.05 6.54
N ASN A 306 -17.49 -11.00 7.16
CA ASN A 306 -16.74 -9.99 6.43
C ASN A 306 -15.41 -10.60 5.98
N SER A 307 -15.17 -10.68 4.69
CA SER A 307 -13.96 -11.27 4.12
C SER A 307 -13.06 -10.28 3.36
N ASN A 308 -13.39 -8.99 3.38
CA ASN A 308 -12.56 -7.98 2.75
C ASN A 308 -11.47 -7.51 3.71
N VAL A 309 -10.22 -7.50 3.27
CA VAL A 309 -9.07 -7.06 4.07
C VAL A 309 -8.46 -5.81 3.44
N TYR A 310 -8.24 -4.79 4.24
CA TYR A 310 -7.64 -3.55 3.78
C TYR A 310 -6.13 -3.67 3.60
N GLY A 311 -5.65 -3.09 2.49
CA GLY A 311 -4.29 -2.69 2.25
C GLY A 311 -4.25 -1.22 1.89
N ILE A 312 -5.05 -0.40 2.59
CA ILE A 312 -5.19 1.03 2.33
C ILE A 312 -3.85 1.72 2.57
N TRP A 313 -3.43 2.46 1.55
CA TRP A 313 -2.30 3.37 1.68
C TRP A 313 -2.80 4.73 2.11
N THR A 314 -2.29 5.19 3.22
CA THR A 314 -2.58 6.51 3.78
C THR A 314 -1.47 7.49 3.45
N ILE A 315 -1.75 8.79 3.58
CA ILE A 315 -0.74 9.84 3.51
C ILE A 315 -0.70 10.61 4.84
N GLY A 316 0.49 11.03 5.22
CA GLY A 316 0.73 11.79 6.45
C GLY A 316 1.90 12.75 6.31
N VAL A 317 2.06 13.61 7.29
CA VAL A 317 3.16 14.57 7.38
C VAL A 317 4.17 14.06 8.41
N PRO A 318 5.45 13.86 8.04
CA PRO A 318 6.48 13.53 9.02
C PRO A 318 6.62 14.63 10.09
N ASN A 319 6.74 14.22 11.36
CA ASN A 319 6.79 15.15 12.46
C ASN A 319 8.06 16.02 12.49
N ASN A 320 9.14 15.56 11.85
CA ASN A 320 10.41 16.29 11.70
C ASN A 320 10.47 17.15 10.43
N SER A 321 9.44 17.18 9.58
CA SER A 321 9.38 18.08 8.43
C SER A 321 9.54 19.53 8.84
N GLN A 322 10.30 20.29 8.06
CA GLN A 322 10.49 21.74 8.25
C GLN A 322 9.39 22.57 7.55
N ASN A 323 8.53 21.91 6.74
CA ASN A 323 7.49 22.54 5.92
C ASN A 323 6.08 22.02 6.28
N LYS A 324 5.83 21.62 7.54
CA LYS A 324 4.60 20.93 7.96
C LYS A 324 3.30 21.59 7.51
N GLU A 325 3.20 22.92 7.64
CA GLU A 325 1.99 23.66 7.24
C GLU A 325 1.76 23.58 5.72
N LEU A 326 2.82 23.66 4.93
CA LEU A 326 2.72 23.55 3.47
C LEU A 326 2.47 22.11 3.03
N ALA A 327 3.07 21.14 3.71
CA ALA A 327 2.81 19.72 3.52
C ALA A 327 1.37 19.33 3.87
N ALA A 328 0.80 19.91 4.94
CA ALA A 328 -0.61 19.74 5.27
C ALA A 328 -1.55 20.32 4.20
N LYS A 329 -1.19 21.44 3.57
CA LYS A 329 -1.95 21.98 2.42
C LYS A 329 -1.86 21.06 1.21
N LEU A 330 -0.69 20.48 0.94
CA LEU A 330 -0.53 19.49 -0.14
C LEU A 330 -1.39 18.24 0.16
N LEU A 331 -1.38 17.76 1.41
CA LEU A 331 -2.22 16.64 1.84
C LEU A 331 -3.70 16.97 1.63
N ALA A 332 -4.15 18.15 2.05
CA ALA A 332 -5.54 18.60 1.87
C ALA A 332 -5.92 18.67 0.38
N TYR A 333 -5.04 19.19 -0.46
CA TYR A 333 -5.22 19.22 -1.91
C TYR A 333 -5.34 17.81 -2.52
N LEU A 334 -4.45 16.90 -2.15
CA LEU A 334 -4.49 15.50 -2.62
C LEU A 334 -5.74 14.75 -2.12
N MET A 335 -6.32 15.19 -1.01
CA MET A 335 -7.57 14.64 -0.46
C MET A 335 -8.83 15.35 -0.96
N ASP A 336 -8.71 16.36 -1.82
CA ASP A 336 -9.86 17.02 -2.44
C ASP A 336 -10.64 16.05 -3.33
N ALA A 337 -11.98 16.20 -3.35
CA ALA A 337 -12.87 15.27 -4.03
C ALA A 337 -12.63 15.22 -5.55
N ASP A 338 -12.47 16.39 -6.16
CA ASP A 338 -12.28 16.50 -7.62
C ASP A 338 -10.86 16.02 -8.00
N VAL A 339 -9.85 16.31 -7.16
CA VAL A 339 -8.49 15.84 -7.35
C VAL A 339 -8.45 14.31 -7.28
N GLN A 340 -9.03 13.70 -6.24
CA GLN A 340 -9.07 12.24 -6.13
C GLN A 340 -9.85 11.59 -7.27
N LYS A 341 -11.00 12.15 -7.66
CA LYS A 341 -11.79 11.65 -8.78
C LYS A 341 -10.99 11.70 -10.10
N SER A 342 -10.17 12.73 -10.30
CA SER A 342 -9.35 12.87 -11.52
C SER A 342 -8.30 11.76 -11.66
N THR A 343 -7.92 11.08 -10.58
CA THR A 343 -6.94 9.97 -10.61
C THR A 343 -7.52 8.63 -11.05
N VAL A 344 -8.83 8.48 -11.04
CA VAL A 344 -9.51 7.20 -11.36
C VAL A 344 -9.10 6.63 -12.73
N PRO A 345 -9.04 7.41 -13.81
CA PRO A 345 -8.62 6.90 -15.12
C PRO A 345 -7.19 6.33 -15.15
N SER A 346 -6.33 6.81 -14.26
CA SER A 346 -4.94 6.36 -14.11
C SER A 346 -4.77 5.26 -13.06
N GLY A 347 -5.88 4.68 -12.57
CA GLY A 347 -5.88 3.59 -11.61
C GLY A 347 -5.94 4.04 -10.14
N GLY A 348 -6.27 5.30 -9.86
CA GLY A 348 -6.56 5.79 -8.51
C GLY A 348 -7.76 5.10 -7.91
N VAL A 349 -7.69 4.78 -6.62
CA VAL A 349 -8.79 4.16 -5.87
C VAL A 349 -9.11 5.05 -4.66
N PRO A 350 -9.92 6.10 -4.83
CA PRO A 350 -10.30 6.98 -3.74
C PRO A 350 -11.05 6.25 -2.62
N CYS A 351 -10.84 6.68 -1.37
CA CYS A 351 -11.60 6.17 -0.22
C CYS A 351 -12.87 7.00 0.03
N ARG A 352 -13.55 7.47 -1.02
CA ARG A 352 -14.71 8.39 -0.87
C ARG A 352 -15.88 8.03 -1.76
N TYR A 353 -17.09 8.31 -1.26
CA TYR A 353 -18.34 7.97 -1.95
C TYR A 353 -18.52 8.77 -3.24
N SER A 354 -18.25 10.07 -3.21
CA SER A 354 -18.45 10.95 -4.38
C SER A 354 -17.63 10.53 -5.61
N SER A 355 -16.49 9.86 -5.42
CA SER A 355 -15.70 9.31 -6.53
C SER A 355 -16.16 7.91 -6.93
N LEU A 356 -16.37 7.00 -5.96
CA LEU A 356 -16.66 5.59 -6.23
C LEU A 356 -18.10 5.33 -6.65
N GLN A 357 -19.03 6.25 -6.35
CA GLN A 357 -20.45 6.18 -6.73
C GLN A 357 -20.82 7.20 -7.82
N ASP A 358 -19.83 7.89 -8.39
CA ASP A 358 -20.05 8.84 -9.48
C ASP A 358 -20.56 8.12 -10.73
N GLY A 359 -21.60 8.65 -11.36
CA GLY A 359 -22.24 8.01 -12.50
C GLY A 359 -21.34 7.88 -13.73
N ASP A 360 -20.48 8.86 -14.00
CA ASP A 360 -19.55 8.84 -15.13
C ASP A 360 -18.39 7.87 -14.86
N VAL A 361 -17.94 7.82 -13.59
CA VAL A 361 -16.93 6.84 -13.15
C VAL A 361 -17.49 5.43 -13.31
N LEU A 362 -18.66 5.13 -12.78
CA LEU A 362 -19.27 3.79 -12.86
C LEU A 362 -19.62 3.38 -14.28
N ALA A 363 -19.96 4.33 -15.17
CA ALA A 363 -20.18 4.04 -16.59
C ALA A 363 -18.89 3.57 -17.29
N SER A 364 -17.74 4.09 -16.89
CA SER A 364 -16.44 3.74 -17.49
C SER A 364 -15.73 2.61 -16.74
N TYR A 365 -15.92 2.52 -15.44
CA TYR A 365 -15.21 1.65 -14.49
C TYR A 365 -16.21 0.98 -13.53
N PRO A 366 -17.11 0.08 -13.99
CA PRO A 366 -18.17 -0.50 -13.17
C PRO A 366 -17.67 -1.29 -11.96
N GLN A 367 -16.43 -1.77 -11.97
CA GLN A 367 -15.80 -2.47 -10.85
C GLN A 367 -15.65 -1.61 -9.59
N TYR A 368 -15.72 -0.27 -9.69
CA TYR A 368 -15.68 0.59 -8.50
C TYR A 368 -16.92 0.45 -7.61
N GLU A 369 -18.04 -0.07 -8.13
CA GLU A 369 -19.17 -0.45 -7.27
C GLU A 369 -18.78 -1.59 -6.31
N VAL A 370 -18.03 -2.58 -6.81
CA VAL A 370 -17.50 -3.69 -5.99
C VAL A 370 -16.48 -3.17 -4.97
N VAL A 371 -15.57 -2.31 -5.42
CA VAL A 371 -14.56 -1.69 -4.54
C VAL A 371 -15.21 -0.87 -3.43
N CYS A 372 -16.21 -0.04 -3.75
CA CYS A 372 -16.94 0.76 -2.77
C CYS A 372 -17.56 -0.14 -1.67
N LYS A 373 -18.30 -1.18 -2.06
CA LYS A 373 -18.89 -2.14 -1.12
C LYS A 373 -17.84 -2.86 -0.27
N ALA A 374 -16.71 -3.22 -0.86
CA ALA A 374 -15.62 -3.85 -0.13
C ALA A 374 -14.96 -2.89 0.88
N LEU A 375 -14.84 -1.61 0.54
CA LEU A 375 -14.32 -0.59 1.45
C LEU A 375 -15.29 -0.22 2.58
N GLU A 376 -16.61 -0.34 2.37
CA GLU A 376 -17.61 -0.12 3.42
C GLU A 376 -17.55 -1.17 4.54
N SER A 377 -17.14 -2.38 4.21
CA SER A 377 -17.18 -3.55 5.11
C SER A 377 -15.82 -4.20 5.36
N GLY A 378 -14.74 -3.60 4.89
CA GLY A 378 -13.40 -4.17 5.05
C GLY A 378 -12.89 -4.09 6.48
N MET A 379 -11.88 -4.91 6.76
CA MET A 379 -11.19 -4.95 8.03
C MET A 379 -9.69 -4.70 7.85
N TYR A 380 -9.11 -3.87 8.70
CA TYR A 380 -7.67 -3.67 8.72
C TYR A 380 -6.95 -4.93 9.24
N ARG A 381 -5.76 -5.18 8.71
CA ARG A 381 -4.79 -6.05 9.35
C ARG A 381 -4.53 -5.52 10.77
N PRO A 382 -4.09 -6.36 11.72
CA PRO A 382 -3.81 -5.90 13.06
C PRO A 382 -2.94 -4.65 13.11
N VAL A 383 -3.40 -3.63 13.82
CA VAL A 383 -2.69 -2.36 14.01
C VAL A 383 -1.98 -2.42 15.36
N ILE A 384 -0.90 -3.18 15.40
CA ILE A 384 -0.04 -3.40 16.57
C ILE A 384 1.42 -3.14 16.20
N SER A 385 2.24 -2.71 17.14
CA SER A 385 3.67 -2.42 16.92
C SER A 385 4.45 -3.64 16.43
N GLU A 386 4.04 -4.83 16.83
CA GLU A 386 4.69 -6.10 16.51
C GLU A 386 4.26 -6.68 15.15
N TRP A 387 3.35 -6.02 14.41
CA TRP A 387 2.73 -6.63 13.21
C TRP A 387 3.76 -7.13 12.18
N THR A 388 4.82 -6.39 11.93
CA THR A 388 5.88 -6.79 10.99
C THR A 388 6.55 -8.11 11.40
N GLN A 389 6.81 -8.31 12.69
CA GLN A 389 7.38 -9.55 13.22
C GLN A 389 6.32 -10.65 13.30
N PHE A 390 5.08 -10.28 13.62
CA PHE A 390 3.95 -11.19 13.71
C PHE A 390 3.69 -11.91 12.39
N TYR A 391 3.49 -11.16 11.29
CA TYR A 391 3.22 -11.82 10.02
C TYR A 391 4.42 -12.57 9.45
N THR A 392 5.64 -12.15 9.73
CA THR A 392 6.84 -12.89 9.34
C THR A 392 6.93 -14.23 10.06
N THR A 393 6.63 -14.24 11.36
CA THR A 393 6.58 -15.46 12.18
C THR A 393 5.48 -16.40 11.70
N LEU A 394 4.25 -15.90 11.53
CA LEU A 394 3.14 -16.67 11.01
C LEU A 394 3.42 -17.19 9.59
N GLY A 395 3.90 -16.33 8.72
CA GLY A 395 4.18 -16.67 7.32
C GLY A 395 5.26 -17.73 7.16
N THR A 396 6.25 -17.77 8.05
CA THR A 396 7.27 -18.83 8.06
C THR A 396 6.62 -20.20 8.34
N GLU A 397 5.70 -20.28 9.28
CA GLU A 397 5.02 -21.54 9.59
C GLU A 397 3.99 -21.91 8.50
N MET A 398 3.31 -20.93 7.93
CA MET A 398 2.44 -21.16 6.76
C MET A 398 3.23 -21.66 5.55
N ASP A 399 4.41 -21.12 5.28
CA ASP A 399 5.29 -21.59 4.21
C ASP A 399 5.73 -23.03 4.45
N ASN A 400 6.08 -23.40 5.69
CA ASN A 400 6.38 -24.78 6.08
C ASN A 400 5.21 -25.73 5.81
N ILE A 401 3.96 -25.28 6.07
CA ILE A 401 2.75 -26.05 5.79
C ILE A 401 2.51 -26.19 4.28
N VAL A 402 2.56 -25.08 3.54
CA VAL A 402 2.33 -25.06 2.10
C VAL A 402 3.33 -25.95 1.34
N ASN A 403 4.59 -25.95 1.77
CA ASN A 403 5.65 -26.78 1.18
C ASN A 403 5.68 -28.21 1.74
N GLY A 404 4.75 -28.61 2.61
CA GLY A 404 4.66 -29.95 3.16
C GLY A 404 5.79 -30.32 4.14
N VAL A 405 6.52 -29.33 4.66
CA VAL A 405 7.56 -29.53 5.68
C VAL A 405 6.94 -29.87 7.04
N LYS A 406 5.79 -29.25 7.33
CA LYS A 406 4.98 -29.51 8.52
C LYS A 406 3.55 -29.86 8.13
N THR A 407 2.88 -30.63 8.98
CA THR A 407 1.41 -30.77 8.90
C THR A 407 0.74 -29.47 9.35
N VAL A 408 -0.53 -29.27 8.99
CA VAL A 408 -1.32 -28.12 9.45
C VAL A 408 -1.29 -28.02 10.98
N ASP A 409 -1.55 -29.12 11.68
CA ASP A 409 -1.55 -29.15 13.16
C ASP A 409 -0.19 -28.74 13.76
N GLN A 410 0.92 -29.24 13.20
CA GLN A 410 2.27 -28.90 13.67
C GLN A 410 2.61 -27.43 13.42
N GLY A 411 2.39 -26.95 12.19
CA GLY A 411 2.72 -25.57 11.83
C GLY A 411 1.90 -24.55 12.61
N LEU A 412 0.58 -24.78 12.77
CA LEU A 412 -0.26 -23.87 13.54
C LEU A 412 0.05 -23.90 15.05
N ALA A 413 0.40 -25.04 15.62
CA ALA A 413 0.83 -25.13 17.01
C ALA A 413 2.16 -24.39 17.26
N ASP A 414 3.12 -24.53 16.34
CA ASP A 414 4.39 -23.83 16.42
C ASP A 414 4.21 -22.31 16.19
N ALA A 415 3.36 -21.92 15.24
CA ALA A 415 3.01 -20.51 15.00
C ALA A 415 2.41 -19.88 16.25
N GLN A 416 1.43 -20.54 16.89
CA GLN A 416 0.79 -20.05 18.11
C GLN A 416 1.81 -19.82 19.22
N ALA A 417 2.66 -20.83 19.49
CA ALA A 417 3.67 -20.74 20.55
C ALA A 417 4.70 -19.63 20.30
N ASN A 418 5.16 -19.49 19.05
CA ASN A 418 6.13 -18.46 18.68
C ASN A 418 5.52 -17.06 18.77
N LEU A 419 4.26 -16.90 18.38
CA LEU A 419 3.54 -15.63 18.45
C LEU A 419 3.19 -15.23 19.89
N GLU A 420 2.81 -16.19 20.74
CA GLU A 420 2.63 -15.93 22.17
C GLU A 420 3.94 -15.46 22.83
N GLN A 421 5.07 -16.01 22.43
CA GLN A 421 6.39 -15.55 22.91
C GLN A 421 6.73 -14.15 22.39
N LEU A 422 6.33 -13.81 21.17
CA LEU A 422 6.57 -12.48 20.56
C LEU A 422 5.74 -11.40 21.25
N MET A 423 4.49 -11.73 21.59
CA MET A 423 3.51 -10.76 22.13
C MET A 423 3.60 -10.61 23.67
N GLY A 424 4.35 -11.45 24.37
CA GLY A 424 4.59 -11.38 25.82
C GLY A 424 3.60 -12.22 26.60
#